data_e5d185e29855d798ad8978d24d66e308
#
_entry.id   e5d185e29855d798ad8978d24d66e308
#
_cell.length_a   1.000
_cell.length_b   1.000
_cell.length_c   1.000
_cell.angle_alpha   90.00
_cell.angle_beta   90.00
_cell.angle_gamma   90.00
#
_symmetry.space_group_name_H-M   'P 1'
#
loop_
_entity.id
_entity.type
_entity.pdbx_description
1 polymer ?
#
loop_
_entity_poly.entity_id
_entity_poly.type
_entity_poly.pdbx_seq_one_letter_code
_entity_poly.pdbx_strand_id
1 'polypeptide(L)'
;MELLAPAGNMEKMKMALLYGADAVYMAGKAFGLRAYGGNFTREEMKEAVEYAHFMGKKVYITVNIIPRNEDLEGLDTYLKYLQDIHADAVLISDLGVFDIAREAAPDLPIHVSTQASVANWRTVRRWKDMGASRVVLAREVSLSEMADIRKRVDIELEVFGHGALCISWSGRCLLSNYFTNGKRQSNRGECIQACRFKYSVMEESRPGQYFPVEEDEHGTYIFNSKDLCMIDHIPELIKAGVSSLKIEGRMKSVYYVAAVVAAYRKAIDSYYELGAAFSVRPEWREELEKVSHLSLIHISEPT
;
A
#
# COMPACT_ATOMS: atom_id res chain seq x y z
N MET A 1 8.64 -8.33 -12.58
CA MET A 1 7.80 -7.82 -11.46
C MET A 1 8.07 -6.33 -11.29
N GLU A 2 7.05 -5.49 -11.34
CA GLU A 2 7.12 -4.05 -11.15
C GLU A 2 7.44 -3.71 -9.69
N LEU A 3 8.29 -2.73 -9.43
CA LEU A 3 8.53 -2.17 -8.11
C LEU A 3 7.80 -0.83 -7.97
N LEU A 4 6.73 -0.83 -7.15
CA LEU A 4 5.86 0.32 -6.94
C LEU A 4 6.21 1.02 -5.63
N ALA A 5 6.65 2.28 -5.71
CA ALA A 5 7.12 3.06 -4.57
C ALA A 5 6.14 4.17 -4.14
N PRO A 6 6.14 4.55 -2.86
CA PRO A 6 5.33 5.65 -2.37
C PRO A 6 5.90 7.03 -2.75
N ALA A 7 5.04 7.95 -3.18
CA ALA A 7 5.36 9.35 -3.41
C ALA A 7 4.50 10.26 -2.52
N GLY A 8 5.04 10.72 -1.40
CA GLY A 8 4.36 11.66 -0.50
C GLY A 8 4.48 13.12 -0.93
N ASN A 9 5.46 13.45 -1.76
CA ASN A 9 5.69 14.74 -2.39
C ASN A 9 6.62 14.56 -3.60
N MET A 10 6.89 15.63 -4.35
CA MET A 10 7.71 15.59 -5.55
C MET A 10 9.15 15.12 -5.27
N GLU A 11 9.77 15.52 -4.17
CA GLU A 11 11.11 15.08 -3.80
C GLU A 11 11.20 13.57 -3.59
N LYS A 12 10.26 13.00 -2.79
CA LYS A 12 10.19 11.55 -2.56
C LYS A 12 9.93 10.78 -3.85
N MET A 13 9.10 11.32 -4.73
CA MET A 13 8.85 10.75 -6.04
C MET A 13 10.13 10.68 -6.88
N LYS A 14 10.84 11.81 -7.04
CA LYS A 14 12.08 11.86 -7.80
C LYS A 14 13.11 10.88 -7.26
N MET A 15 13.25 10.80 -5.94
CA MET A 15 14.15 9.83 -5.31
C MET A 15 13.70 8.37 -5.52
N ALA A 16 12.42 8.05 -5.40
CA ALA A 16 11.92 6.71 -5.69
C ALA A 16 12.29 6.26 -7.11
N LEU A 17 12.04 7.11 -8.10
CA LEU A 17 12.33 6.82 -9.50
C LEU A 17 13.83 6.70 -9.76
N LEU A 18 14.66 7.58 -9.18
CA LEU A 18 16.12 7.56 -9.30
C LEU A 18 16.72 6.26 -8.72
N TYR A 19 16.17 5.77 -7.61
CA TYR A 19 16.63 4.55 -6.94
C TYR A 19 16.01 3.26 -7.48
N GLY A 20 15.26 3.32 -8.58
CA GLY A 20 14.88 2.17 -9.39
C GLY A 20 13.45 1.72 -9.26
N ALA A 21 12.53 2.55 -8.75
CA ALA A 21 11.11 2.27 -8.87
C ALA A 21 10.67 2.28 -10.35
N ASP A 22 9.78 1.36 -10.73
CA ASP A 22 9.17 1.30 -12.05
C ASP A 22 7.92 2.17 -12.13
N ALA A 23 7.26 2.33 -10.98
CA ALA A 23 6.09 3.17 -10.83
C ALA A 23 6.05 3.82 -9.44
N VAL A 24 5.31 4.90 -9.32
CA VAL A 24 5.02 5.55 -8.03
C VAL A 24 3.52 5.66 -7.80
N TYR A 25 3.09 5.61 -6.54
CA TYR A 25 1.72 5.93 -6.18
C TYR A 25 1.67 7.16 -5.28
N MET A 26 0.72 8.05 -5.57
CA MET A 26 0.52 9.32 -4.86
C MET A 26 -0.95 9.60 -4.63
N ALA A 27 -1.24 10.69 -3.93
CA ALA A 27 -2.61 11.17 -3.73
C ALA A 27 -2.70 12.66 -4.01
N GLY A 28 -3.83 13.08 -4.55
CA GLY A 28 -4.26 14.47 -4.52
C GLY A 28 -4.75 14.88 -3.13
N LYS A 29 -5.05 16.17 -2.96
CA LYS A 29 -5.62 16.72 -1.72
C LYS A 29 -7.03 16.20 -1.40
N ALA A 30 -7.73 15.64 -2.40
CA ALA A 30 -9.05 15.05 -2.26
C ALA A 30 -9.03 13.54 -2.50
N PHE A 31 -10.01 12.82 -1.94
CA PHE A 31 -10.32 11.40 -2.19
C PHE A 31 -9.26 10.36 -1.83
N GLY A 32 -8.10 10.77 -1.27
CA GLY A 32 -7.02 9.86 -0.89
C GLY A 32 -7.00 9.54 0.60
N LEU A 33 -6.63 8.31 0.97
CA LEU A 33 -6.24 7.97 2.33
C LEU A 33 -4.88 8.60 2.67
N ARG A 34 -4.74 9.21 3.84
CA ARG A 34 -3.61 10.02 4.32
C ARG A 34 -3.83 11.52 4.10
N ALA A 35 -4.95 12.02 4.62
CA ALA A 35 -5.29 13.45 4.55
C ALA A 35 -4.17 14.38 5.07
N TYR A 36 -3.38 13.91 6.05
CA TYR A 36 -2.24 14.64 6.63
C TYR A 36 -0.88 14.31 5.98
N GLY A 37 -0.86 13.49 4.93
CA GLY A 37 0.34 13.26 4.11
C GLY A 37 0.61 14.45 3.19
N GLY A 38 1.84 14.61 2.76
CA GLY A 38 2.13 15.51 1.64
C GLY A 38 1.31 15.06 0.43
N ASN A 39 0.22 15.76 0.13
CA ASN A 39 -0.66 15.45 -1.00
C ASN A 39 -0.41 16.48 -2.09
N PHE A 40 -0.48 16.05 -3.35
CA PHE A 40 -0.18 16.87 -4.51
C PHE A 40 -1.37 17.77 -4.85
N THR A 41 -1.10 19.01 -5.25
CA THR A 41 -2.08 19.85 -5.95
C THR A 41 -2.33 19.29 -7.35
N ARG A 42 -3.31 19.84 -8.06
CA ARG A 42 -3.56 19.43 -9.46
C ARG A 42 -2.35 19.72 -10.34
N GLU A 43 -1.75 20.88 -10.17
CA GLU A 43 -0.56 21.31 -10.93
C GLU A 43 0.63 20.41 -10.64
N GLU A 44 0.88 20.10 -9.36
CA GLU A 44 1.95 19.17 -8.97
C GLU A 44 1.71 17.74 -9.47
N MET A 45 0.45 17.26 -9.52
CA MET A 45 0.14 15.95 -10.10
C MET A 45 0.46 15.90 -11.59
N LYS A 46 0.12 16.96 -12.34
CA LYS A 46 0.45 17.05 -13.75
C LYS A 46 1.96 17.05 -13.97
N GLU A 47 2.70 17.89 -13.23
CA GLU A 47 4.17 17.92 -13.28
C GLU A 47 4.77 16.53 -12.95
N ALA A 48 4.21 15.86 -11.94
CA ALA A 48 4.66 14.54 -11.52
C ALA A 48 4.47 13.48 -12.61
N VAL A 49 3.32 13.46 -13.28
CA VAL A 49 3.05 12.54 -14.40
C VAL A 49 3.99 12.83 -15.56
N GLU A 50 4.14 14.08 -15.97
CA GLU A 50 5.04 14.49 -17.05
C GLU A 50 6.49 14.09 -16.74
N TYR A 51 6.96 14.32 -15.51
CA TYR A 51 8.30 13.92 -15.07
C TYR A 51 8.51 12.40 -15.09
N ALA A 52 7.56 11.62 -14.57
CA ALA A 52 7.66 10.16 -14.58
C ALA A 52 7.67 9.61 -16.01
N HIS A 53 6.79 10.11 -16.87
CA HIS A 53 6.74 9.70 -18.28
C HIS A 53 8.02 10.05 -19.03
N PHE A 54 8.62 11.21 -18.75
CA PHE A 54 9.94 11.55 -19.32
C PHE A 54 11.02 10.53 -18.93
N MET A 55 10.93 9.93 -17.73
CA MET A 55 11.81 8.85 -17.28
C MET A 55 11.37 7.45 -17.76
N GLY A 56 10.29 7.32 -18.53
CA GLY A 56 9.71 6.02 -18.93
C GLY A 56 9.07 5.26 -17.77
N LYS A 57 8.57 5.97 -16.74
CA LYS A 57 7.98 5.42 -15.51
C LYS A 57 6.51 5.78 -15.39
N LYS A 58 5.79 5.11 -14.46
CA LYS A 58 4.33 5.22 -14.30
C LYS A 58 3.93 5.92 -13.01
N VAL A 59 2.74 6.52 -13.03
CA VAL A 59 2.14 7.20 -11.87
C VAL A 59 0.73 6.70 -11.63
N TYR A 60 0.47 6.20 -10.42
CA TYR A 60 -0.85 5.74 -10.00
C TYR A 60 -1.42 6.66 -8.92
N ILE A 61 -2.66 7.12 -9.12
CA ILE A 61 -3.30 8.09 -8.21
C ILE A 61 -4.30 7.36 -7.29
N THR A 62 -4.18 7.55 -5.98
CA THR A 62 -5.11 6.94 -5.03
C THR A 62 -6.41 7.76 -4.90
N VAL A 63 -7.54 7.07 -5.13
CA VAL A 63 -8.91 7.56 -4.96
C VAL A 63 -9.63 6.51 -4.09
N ASN A 64 -9.13 6.29 -2.89
CA ASN A 64 -9.42 5.08 -2.12
C ASN A 64 -9.91 5.34 -0.68
N ILE A 65 -10.48 6.49 -0.39
CA ILE A 65 -11.26 6.69 0.84
C ILE A 65 -12.46 5.75 0.83
N ILE A 66 -13.08 5.49 2.00
CA ILE A 66 -14.43 4.94 2.08
C ILE A 66 -15.37 6.13 2.05
N PRO A 67 -16.01 6.42 0.90
CA PRO A 67 -16.76 7.65 0.70
C PRO A 67 -18.13 7.60 1.36
N ARG A 68 -18.67 8.78 1.68
CA ARG A 68 -20.08 9.02 1.94
C ARG A 68 -20.68 9.75 0.74
N ASN A 69 -21.99 9.94 0.72
CA ASN A 69 -22.66 10.62 -0.39
C ASN A 69 -22.08 12.03 -0.68
N GLU A 70 -21.75 12.77 0.38
CA GLU A 70 -21.11 14.09 0.28
C GLU A 70 -19.74 14.08 -0.41
N ASP A 71 -18.99 12.96 -0.30
CA ASP A 71 -17.67 12.80 -0.92
C ASP A 71 -17.74 12.48 -2.41
N LEU A 72 -18.93 12.16 -2.94
CA LEU A 72 -19.10 11.85 -4.36
C LEU A 72 -19.24 13.12 -5.22
N GLU A 73 -19.49 14.28 -4.60
CA GLU A 73 -19.61 15.55 -5.31
C GLU A 73 -18.27 15.96 -5.95
N GLY A 74 -18.29 16.22 -7.26
CA GLY A 74 -17.11 16.62 -8.02
C GLY A 74 -16.09 15.51 -8.31
N LEU A 75 -16.40 14.25 -7.90
CA LEU A 75 -15.53 13.10 -8.15
C LEU A 75 -15.40 12.80 -9.65
N ASP A 76 -16.48 12.91 -10.40
CA ASP A 76 -16.48 12.76 -11.87
C ASP A 76 -15.52 13.74 -12.56
N THR A 77 -15.58 15.01 -12.16
CA THR A 77 -14.69 16.05 -12.66
C THR A 77 -13.23 15.80 -12.29
N TYR A 78 -13.00 15.26 -11.08
CA TYR A 78 -11.65 14.89 -10.65
C TYR A 78 -11.11 13.71 -11.45
N LEU A 79 -11.90 12.67 -11.69
CA LEU A 79 -11.50 11.50 -12.48
C LEU A 79 -11.22 11.86 -13.95
N LYS A 80 -12.05 12.72 -14.57
CA LYS A 80 -11.77 13.29 -15.90
C LYS A 80 -10.43 14.01 -15.92
N TYR A 81 -10.17 14.86 -14.92
CA TYR A 81 -8.90 15.55 -14.81
C TYR A 81 -7.71 14.55 -14.73
N LEU A 82 -7.83 13.45 -13.97
CA LEU A 82 -6.77 12.43 -13.91
C LEU A 82 -6.54 11.73 -15.24
N GLN A 83 -7.58 11.48 -16.02
CA GLN A 83 -7.47 10.97 -17.39
C GLN A 83 -6.79 12.00 -18.31
N ASP A 84 -7.18 13.27 -18.23
CA ASP A 84 -6.64 14.35 -19.08
C ASP A 84 -5.15 14.60 -18.86
N ILE A 85 -4.65 14.41 -17.62
CA ILE A 85 -3.21 14.50 -17.34
C ILE A 85 -2.47 13.20 -17.63
N HIS A 86 -3.15 12.19 -18.18
CA HIS A 86 -2.60 10.88 -18.52
C HIS A 86 -2.03 10.11 -17.32
N ALA A 87 -2.69 10.16 -16.15
CA ALA A 87 -2.35 9.25 -15.06
C ALA A 87 -2.46 7.79 -15.54
N ASP A 88 -1.50 6.94 -15.18
CA ASP A 88 -1.45 5.56 -15.69
C ASP A 88 -2.50 4.64 -15.07
N ALA A 89 -2.99 4.95 -13.89
CA ALA A 89 -4.14 4.30 -13.26
C ALA A 89 -4.64 5.07 -12.02
N VAL A 90 -5.86 4.71 -11.58
CA VAL A 90 -6.40 5.09 -10.28
C VAL A 90 -6.61 3.88 -9.38
N LEU A 91 -6.30 4.03 -8.08
CA LEU A 91 -6.55 3.00 -7.08
C LEU A 91 -7.89 3.29 -6.37
N ILE A 92 -8.86 2.40 -6.54
CA ILE A 92 -10.23 2.54 -6.04
C ILE A 92 -10.59 1.35 -5.15
N SER A 93 -11.34 1.58 -4.06
CA SER A 93 -11.77 0.51 -3.14
C SER A 93 -13.29 0.39 -3.01
N ASP A 94 -14.02 1.37 -3.47
CA ASP A 94 -15.49 1.48 -3.37
C ASP A 94 -16.16 1.25 -4.72
N LEU A 95 -17.26 0.48 -4.73
CA LEU A 95 -17.98 0.14 -5.96
C LEU A 95 -18.65 1.34 -6.62
N GLY A 96 -19.21 2.27 -5.81
CA GLY A 96 -19.81 3.48 -6.37
C GLY A 96 -18.78 4.40 -7.01
N VAL A 97 -17.59 4.52 -6.38
CA VAL A 97 -16.46 5.26 -7.00
C VAL A 97 -15.97 4.57 -8.28
N PHE A 98 -16.00 3.22 -8.30
CA PHE A 98 -15.64 2.44 -9.48
C PHE A 98 -16.59 2.71 -10.65
N ASP A 99 -17.90 2.72 -10.40
CA ASP A 99 -18.91 3.01 -11.43
C ASP A 99 -18.75 4.43 -11.97
N ILE A 100 -18.60 5.43 -11.09
CA ILE A 100 -18.35 6.82 -11.49
C ILE A 100 -17.08 6.93 -12.35
N ALA A 101 -16.01 6.19 -11.99
CA ALA A 101 -14.77 6.20 -12.75
C ALA A 101 -14.94 5.61 -14.16
N ARG A 102 -15.70 4.52 -14.28
CA ARG A 102 -16.01 3.90 -15.57
C ARG A 102 -16.85 4.79 -16.48
N GLU A 103 -17.76 5.57 -15.90
CA GLU A 103 -18.62 6.50 -16.63
C GLU A 103 -17.87 7.80 -17.02
N ALA A 104 -17.14 8.37 -16.05
CA ALA A 104 -16.54 9.70 -16.22
C ALA A 104 -15.19 9.70 -16.92
N ALA A 105 -14.40 8.61 -16.76
CA ALA A 105 -13.03 8.46 -17.28
C ALA A 105 -12.81 7.03 -17.81
N PRO A 106 -13.50 6.64 -18.90
CA PRO A 106 -13.53 5.24 -19.39
C PRO A 106 -12.17 4.70 -19.82
N ASP A 107 -11.25 5.57 -20.24
CA ASP A 107 -9.91 5.17 -20.70
C ASP A 107 -8.89 5.12 -19.57
N LEU A 108 -9.24 5.60 -18.35
CA LEU A 108 -8.35 5.58 -17.21
C LEU A 108 -8.35 4.18 -16.56
N PRO A 109 -7.19 3.47 -16.53
CA PRO A 109 -7.12 2.15 -15.92
C PRO A 109 -7.45 2.19 -14.43
N ILE A 110 -8.16 1.16 -13.94
CA ILE A 110 -8.55 1.05 -12.54
C ILE A 110 -7.82 -0.12 -11.88
N HIS A 111 -7.08 0.17 -10.81
CA HIS A 111 -6.52 -0.79 -9.88
C HIS A 111 -7.40 -0.87 -8.63
N VAL A 112 -7.80 -2.07 -8.25
CA VAL A 112 -8.60 -2.27 -7.02
C VAL A 112 -7.69 -2.15 -5.82
N SER A 113 -7.95 -1.18 -4.93
CA SER A 113 -7.15 -0.93 -3.73
C SER A 113 -7.33 -2.01 -2.66
N THR A 114 -6.31 -2.21 -1.83
CA THR A 114 -6.31 -3.21 -0.75
C THR A 114 -7.51 -3.08 0.22
N GLN A 115 -8.07 -1.87 0.39
CA GLN A 115 -9.25 -1.67 1.23
C GLN A 115 -10.54 -2.28 0.68
N ALA A 116 -10.56 -2.75 -0.55
CA ALA A 116 -11.62 -3.62 -1.05
C ALA A 116 -11.56 -5.02 -0.41
N SER A 117 -10.50 -5.33 0.37
CA SER A 117 -10.33 -6.58 1.14
C SER A 117 -10.41 -7.84 0.27
N VAL A 118 -9.78 -7.79 -0.90
CA VAL A 118 -9.83 -8.89 -1.88
C VAL A 118 -8.87 -10.00 -1.45
N ALA A 119 -9.42 -11.14 -1.00
CA ALA A 119 -8.66 -12.26 -0.46
C ALA A 119 -8.90 -13.60 -1.18
N ASN A 120 -9.69 -13.64 -2.27
CA ASN A 120 -9.98 -14.89 -2.97
C ASN A 120 -10.19 -14.67 -4.48
N TRP A 121 -9.98 -15.74 -5.25
CA TRP A 121 -10.02 -15.70 -6.71
C TRP A 121 -11.40 -15.34 -7.30
N ARG A 122 -12.51 -15.63 -6.60
CA ARG A 122 -13.87 -15.29 -7.09
C ARG A 122 -14.09 -13.78 -7.05
N THR A 123 -13.65 -13.14 -5.97
CA THR A 123 -13.71 -11.67 -5.84
C THR A 123 -12.77 -11.00 -6.86
N VAL A 124 -11.55 -11.55 -7.05
CA VAL A 124 -10.61 -11.07 -8.09
C VAL A 124 -11.24 -11.16 -9.48
N ARG A 125 -11.87 -12.31 -9.81
CA ARG A 125 -12.58 -12.49 -11.08
C ARG A 125 -13.69 -11.46 -11.25
N ARG A 126 -14.49 -11.23 -10.21
CA ARG A 126 -15.57 -10.26 -10.28
C ARG A 126 -15.08 -8.86 -10.60
N TRP A 127 -14.01 -8.41 -9.94
CA TRP A 127 -13.38 -7.12 -10.25
C TRP A 127 -12.86 -7.06 -11.70
N LYS A 128 -12.24 -8.12 -12.18
CA LYS A 128 -11.83 -8.23 -13.59
C LYS A 128 -13.02 -8.10 -14.54
N ASP A 129 -14.11 -8.82 -14.28
CA ASP A 129 -15.32 -8.81 -15.12
C ASP A 129 -15.98 -7.43 -15.17
N MET A 130 -15.81 -6.63 -14.11
CA MET A 130 -16.24 -5.23 -14.06
C MET A 130 -15.30 -4.27 -14.81
N GLY A 131 -14.11 -4.72 -15.20
CA GLY A 131 -13.14 -3.93 -15.99
C GLY A 131 -11.95 -3.39 -15.19
N ALA A 132 -11.67 -3.93 -14.01
CA ALA A 132 -10.41 -3.64 -13.33
C ALA A 132 -9.23 -4.25 -14.08
N SER A 133 -8.11 -3.51 -14.17
CA SER A 133 -6.88 -3.96 -14.81
C SER A 133 -5.91 -4.64 -13.84
N ARG A 134 -5.98 -4.29 -12.55
CA ARG A 134 -5.13 -4.82 -11.48
C ARG A 134 -5.89 -4.93 -10.17
N VAL A 135 -5.53 -5.90 -9.33
CA VAL A 135 -6.06 -6.04 -7.97
C VAL A 135 -4.92 -6.03 -6.96
N VAL A 136 -4.99 -5.09 -6.00
CA VAL A 136 -4.14 -5.11 -4.81
C VAL A 136 -4.77 -6.05 -3.80
N LEU A 137 -4.14 -7.19 -3.57
CA LEU A 137 -4.65 -8.20 -2.65
C LEU A 137 -4.66 -7.69 -1.19
N ALA A 138 -5.53 -8.27 -0.39
CA ALA A 138 -5.51 -8.09 1.04
C ALA A 138 -4.14 -8.54 1.60
N ARG A 139 -3.66 -7.87 2.65
CA ARG A 139 -2.34 -8.13 3.25
C ARG A 139 -2.26 -9.48 3.95
N GLU A 140 -3.41 -10.05 4.25
CA GLU A 140 -3.61 -11.31 4.94
C GLU A 140 -3.54 -12.53 4.01
N VAL A 141 -3.39 -12.32 2.69
CA VAL A 141 -3.30 -13.41 1.70
C VAL A 141 -1.89 -13.99 1.68
N SER A 142 -1.78 -15.30 1.87
CA SER A 142 -0.52 -16.04 1.85
C SER A 142 0.05 -16.20 0.43
N LEU A 143 1.34 -16.54 0.34
CA LEU A 143 2.02 -16.81 -0.95
C LEU A 143 1.35 -17.93 -1.75
N SER A 144 0.88 -18.98 -1.08
CA SER A 144 0.18 -20.10 -1.73
C SER A 144 -1.17 -19.70 -2.30
N GLU A 145 -1.92 -18.85 -1.59
CA GLU A 145 -3.19 -18.29 -2.06
C GLU A 145 -2.99 -17.32 -3.23
N MET A 146 -1.94 -16.49 -3.20
CA MET A 146 -1.57 -15.62 -4.33
C MET A 146 -1.35 -16.45 -5.61
N ALA A 147 -0.61 -17.55 -5.51
CA ALA A 147 -0.36 -18.46 -6.61
C ALA A 147 -1.65 -19.13 -7.11
N ASP A 148 -2.54 -19.57 -6.20
CA ASP A 148 -3.84 -20.15 -6.57
C ASP A 148 -4.76 -19.12 -7.26
N ILE A 149 -4.80 -17.89 -6.77
CA ILE A 149 -5.55 -16.80 -7.40
C ILE A 149 -5.03 -16.55 -8.82
N ARG A 150 -3.72 -16.38 -8.98
CA ARG A 150 -3.10 -16.10 -10.30
C ARG A 150 -3.34 -17.21 -11.32
N LYS A 151 -3.29 -18.46 -10.87
CA LYS A 151 -3.56 -19.63 -11.71
C LYS A 151 -5.00 -19.66 -12.25
N ARG A 152 -5.97 -19.11 -11.50
CA ARG A 152 -7.40 -19.14 -11.83
C ARG A 152 -7.89 -17.90 -12.56
N VAL A 153 -7.23 -16.76 -12.39
CA VAL A 153 -7.66 -15.49 -12.96
C VAL A 153 -6.47 -14.77 -13.58
N ASP A 154 -6.55 -14.53 -14.88
CA ASP A 154 -5.55 -13.78 -15.62
C ASP A 154 -5.81 -12.27 -15.49
N ILE A 155 -5.26 -11.68 -14.44
CA ILE A 155 -5.26 -10.25 -14.12
C ILE A 155 -3.97 -9.91 -13.41
N GLU A 156 -3.51 -8.67 -13.47
CA GLU A 156 -2.37 -8.24 -12.68
C GLU A 156 -2.67 -8.27 -11.18
N LEU A 157 -1.76 -8.88 -10.42
CA LEU A 157 -1.82 -8.91 -8.95
C LEU A 157 -0.74 -8.00 -8.37
N GLU A 158 -1.14 -7.13 -7.46
CA GLU A 158 -0.25 -6.26 -6.68
C GLU A 158 -0.31 -6.67 -5.21
N VAL A 159 0.83 -6.75 -4.55
CA VAL A 159 0.94 -7.10 -3.13
C VAL A 159 1.88 -6.17 -2.40
N PHE A 160 1.68 -5.98 -1.11
CA PHE A 160 2.65 -5.26 -0.28
C PHE A 160 3.89 -6.12 -0.04
N GLY A 161 5.06 -5.52 -0.17
CA GLY A 161 6.35 -6.17 0.03
C GLY A 161 7.15 -5.60 1.19
N HIS A 162 6.91 -4.34 1.57
CA HIS A 162 7.65 -3.71 2.67
C HIS A 162 6.86 -2.58 3.33
N GLY A 163 7.13 -2.41 4.62
CA GLY A 163 6.67 -1.29 5.42
C GLY A 163 5.52 -1.62 6.35
N ALA A 164 4.96 -0.59 6.94
CA ALA A 164 4.04 -0.70 8.05
C ALA A 164 2.74 -1.44 7.74
N LEU A 165 2.47 -2.53 8.44
CA LEU A 165 1.18 -3.20 8.41
C LEU A 165 0.14 -2.47 9.27
N CYS A 166 -1.13 -2.60 8.90
CA CYS A 166 -2.25 -2.21 9.74
C CYS A 166 -2.66 -3.39 10.63
N ILE A 167 -2.95 -3.13 11.91
CA ILE A 167 -3.48 -4.15 12.82
C ILE A 167 -4.88 -4.65 12.40
N SER A 168 -5.63 -3.81 11.71
CA SER A 168 -6.98 -4.14 11.24
C SER A 168 -6.94 -4.74 9.85
N TRP A 169 -7.85 -5.67 9.59
CA TRP A 169 -7.99 -6.34 8.31
C TRP A 169 -8.02 -5.34 7.14
N SER A 170 -7.01 -5.41 6.31
CA SER A 170 -6.82 -4.55 5.13
C SER A 170 -7.07 -3.05 5.38
N GLY A 171 -6.79 -2.58 6.59
CA GLY A 171 -6.85 -1.16 6.95
C GLY A 171 -8.22 -0.61 7.34
N ARG A 172 -9.24 -1.45 7.50
CA ARG A 172 -10.57 -1.02 8.02
C ARG A 172 -10.56 -0.97 9.54
N CYS A 173 -10.44 0.23 10.12
CA CYS A 173 -10.21 0.43 11.54
C CYS A 173 -11.08 1.52 12.14
N LEU A 174 -11.55 1.31 13.37
CA LEU A 174 -12.33 2.29 14.14
C LEU A 174 -11.54 2.91 15.31
N LEU A 175 -10.29 2.50 15.57
CA LEU A 175 -9.54 2.96 16.74
C LEU A 175 -9.38 4.48 16.78
N SER A 176 -9.08 5.12 15.64
CA SER A 176 -8.94 6.58 15.61
C SER A 176 -10.24 7.29 15.96
N ASN A 177 -11.37 6.78 15.46
CA ASN A 177 -12.69 7.32 15.78
C ASN A 177 -12.97 7.18 17.29
N TYR A 178 -12.68 6.01 17.86
CA TYR A 178 -12.87 5.74 19.29
C TYR A 178 -11.98 6.66 20.16
N PHE A 179 -10.67 6.70 19.93
CA PHE A 179 -9.73 7.47 20.74
C PHE A 179 -9.87 9.00 20.60
N THR A 180 -10.52 9.47 19.54
CA THR A 180 -10.69 10.91 19.30
C THR A 180 -12.14 11.38 19.47
N ASN A 181 -13.02 10.54 20.04
CA ASN A 181 -14.45 10.82 20.17
C ASN A 181 -15.09 11.29 18.85
N GLY A 182 -14.83 10.56 17.78
CA GLY A 182 -15.40 10.82 16.44
C GLY A 182 -14.70 11.89 15.62
N LYS A 183 -13.70 12.60 16.16
CA LYS A 183 -13.03 13.72 15.46
C LYS A 183 -12.13 13.28 14.32
N ARG A 184 -11.61 12.05 14.35
CA ARG A 184 -10.70 11.51 13.32
C ARG A 184 -11.10 10.11 12.89
N GLN A 185 -11.14 9.88 11.59
CA GLN A 185 -11.64 8.64 11.01
C GLN A 185 -10.56 7.98 10.13
N SER A 186 -10.04 6.81 10.57
CA SER A 186 -9.01 6.06 9.84
C SER A 186 -9.40 5.75 8.40
N ASN A 187 -10.68 5.40 8.19
CA ASN A 187 -11.23 5.01 6.89
C ASN A 187 -11.41 6.20 5.92
N ARG A 188 -11.21 7.41 6.41
CA ARG A 188 -11.24 8.67 5.65
C ARG A 188 -9.86 9.35 5.59
N GLY A 189 -8.80 8.63 5.90
CA GLY A 189 -7.43 9.13 5.81
C GLY A 189 -6.86 9.77 7.06
N GLU A 190 -7.58 9.76 8.18
CA GLU A 190 -7.23 10.47 9.41
C GLU A 190 -6.75 9.53 10.52
N CYS A 191 -6.04 8.46 10.15
CA CYS A 191 -5.50 7.50 11.10
C CYS A 191 -4.47 8.15 12.04
N ILE A 192 -4.71 8.08 13.37
CA ILE A 192 -3.77 8.55 14.39
C ILE A 192 -2.70 7.50 14.74
N GLN A 193 -2.76 6.33 14.14
CA GLN A 193 -1.86 5.21 14.41
C GLN A 193 -1.91 4.72 15.87
N ALA A 194 -3.10 4.71 16.47
CA ALA A 194 -3.29 4.31 17.86
C ALA A 194 -2.73 2.89 18.16
N CYS A 195 -2.75 1.97 17.19
CA CYS A 195 -2.17 0.64 17.34
C CYS A 195 -0.64 0.62 17.57
N ARG A 196 0.03 1.78 17.48
CA ARG A 196 1.49 1.93 17.70
C ARG A 196 1.83 2.68 18.98
N PHE A 197 0.81 3.07 19.77
CA PHE A 197 1.05 3.69 21.06
C PHE A 197 1.42 2.62 22.09
N LYS A 198 2.21 3.01 23.07
CA LYS A 198 2.44 2.17 24.24
C LYS A 198 1.20 2.20 25.13
N TYR A 199 0.70 1.04 25.48
CA TYR A 199 -0.45 0.87 26.34
C TYR A 199 -0.07 0.14 27.63
N SER A 200 -0.86 0.37 28.67
CA SER A 200 -0.87 -0.45 29.87
C SER A 200 -2.31 -0.83 30.19
N VAL A 201 -2.52 -2.03 30.67
CA VAL A 201 -3.82 -2.49 31.14
C VAL A 201 -3.90 -2.26 32.63
N MET A 202 -5.04 -1.76 33.10
CA MET A 202 -5.36 -1.63 34.50
C MET A 202 -6.62 -2.44 34.82
N GLU A 203 -6.56 -3.26 35.84
CA GLU A 203 -7.71 -3.98 36.33
C GLU A 203 -8.55 -3.05 37.25
N GLU A 204 -9.87 -3.04 37.01
CA GLU A 204 -10.80 -2.13 37.73
C GLU A 204 -10.74 -2.33 39.26
N SER A 205 -10.57 -3.57 39.72
CA SER A 205 -10.45 -3.90 41.15
C SER A 205 -9.11 -3.49 41.80
N ARG A 206 -8.11 -3.09 40.96
CA ARG A 206 -6.76 -2.69 41.39
C ARG A 206 -6.35 -1.36 40.77
N PRO A 207 -7.04 -0.26 41.09
CA PRO A 207 -6.76 1.04 40.50
C PRO A 207 -5.34 1.52 40.85
N GLY A 208 -4.65 2.05 39.84
CA GLY A 208 -3.26 2.53 39.97
C GLY A 208 -2.18 1.48 39.77
N GLN A 209 -2.54 0.21 39.54
CA GLN A 209 -1.60 -0.83 39.08
C GLN A 209 -1.70 -0.96 37.56
N TYR A 210 -0.59 -0.66 36.89
CA TYR A 210 -0.50 -0.73 35.43
C TYR A 210 0.30 -1.97 35.00
N PHE A 211 -0.31 -2.79 34.15
CA PHE A 211 0.33 -3.95 33.59
C PHE A 211 0.79 -3.58 32.16
N PRO A 212 2.12 -3.67 31.86
CA PRO A 212 2.59 -3.39 30.50
C PRO A 212 1.98 -4.41 29.53
N VAL A 213 1.75 -3.95 28.31
CA VAL A 213 1.29 -4.80 27.22
C VAL A 213 2.47 -5.04 26.29
N GLU A 214 2.97 -6.27 26.26
CA GLU A 214 4.15 -6.70 25.50
C GLU A 214 3.81 -7.88 24.60
N GLU A 215 4.68 -8.21 23.67
CA GLU A 215 4.57 -9.37 22.78
C GLU A 215 5.78 -10.29 23.01
N ASP A 216 5.54 -11.60 23.08
CA ASP A 216 6.57 -12.63 23.09
C ASP A 216 6.23 -13.76 22.09
N GLU A 217 7.01 -14.82 22.08
CA GLU A 217 6.86 -15.98 21.18
C GLU A 217 5.54 -16.76 21.37
N HIS A 218 4.73 -16.40 22.37
CA HIS A 218 3.52 -17.13 22.78
C HIS A 218 2.22 -16.37 22.60
N GLY A 219 2.25 -15.07 22.24
CA GLY A 219 1.03 -14.31 21.98
C GLY A 219 1.20 -12.83 21.80
N THR A 220 0.19 -12.23 21.16
CA THR A 220 0.11 -10.78 20.93
C THR A 220 -0.60 -10.11 22.10
N TYR A 221 0.07 -9.19 22.72
CA TYR A 221 -0.42 -8.42 23.86
C TYR A 221 -0.92 -7.06 23.38
N ILE A 222 -2.00 -7.04 22.68
CA ILE A 222 -2.79 -5.90 22.19
C ILE A 222 -2.01 -4.80 21.43
N PHE A 223 -2.31 -4.64 20.13
CA PHE A 223 -1.95 -3.52 19.25
C PHE A 223 -0.49 -3.40 18.78
N ASN A 224 0.33 -4.42 18.77
CA ASN A 224 1.67 -4.31 18.21
C ASN A 224 1.68 -4.63 16.69
N SER A 225 1.57 -3.60 15.86
CA SER A 225 1.68 -3.72 14.41
C SER A 225 3.15 -3.68 14.00
N LYS A 226 3.65 -4.78 13.40
CA LYS A 226 5.01 -4.89 12.86
C LYS A 226 5.10 -4.33 11.44
N ASP A 227 6.31 -4.08 10.97
CA ASP A 227 6.56 -3.71 9.57
C ASP A 227 6.85 -4.98 8.75
N LEU A 228 6.18 -5.12 7.61
CA LEU A 228 6.40 -6.21 6.66
C LEU A 228 7.77 -6.08 6.00
N CYS A 229 8.46 -7.20 5.78
CA CYS A 229 9.67 -7.29 4.97
C CYS A 229 9.68 -8.58 4.15
N MET A 230 9.46 -8.48 2.83
CA MET A 230 9.36 -9.63 1.92
C MET A 230 10.60 -9.77 1.03
N ILE A 231 11.73 -9.15 1.38
CA ILE A 231 12.93 -9.18 0.52
C ILE A 231 13.45 -10.60 0.31
N ASP A 232 13.31 -11.47 1.31
CA ASP A 232 13.73 -12.87 1.23
C ASP A 232 12.83 -13.73 0.35
N HIS A 233 11.59 -13.27 0.12
CA HIS A 233 10.55 -13.97 -0.62
C HIS A 233 10.36 -13.46 -2.06
N ILE A 234 11.31 -12.69 -2.59
CA ILE A 234 11.28 -12.22 -3.98
C ILE A 234 11.12 -13.39 -4.99
N PRO A 235 11.85 -14.52 -4.84
CA PRO A 235 11.66 -15.66 -5.74
C PRO A 235 10.25 -16.25 -5.69
N GLU A 236 9.67 -16.39 -4.50
CA GLU A 236 8.35 -16.96 -4.29
C GLU A 236 7.26 -16.04 -4.86
N LEU A 237 7.38 -14.73 -4.63
CA LEU A 237 6.45 -13.73 -5.17
C LEU A 237 6.44 -13.73 -6.70
N ILE A 238 7.61 -13.79 -7.33
CA ILE A 238 7.72 -13.86 -8.80
C ILE A 238 7.14 -15.17 -9.32
N LYS A 239 7.45 -16.31 -8.68
CA LYS A 239 6.90 -17.63 -9.04
C LYS A 239 5.38 -17.72 -8.84
N ALA A 240 4.84 -17.05 -7.82
CA ALA A 240 3.41 -16.93 -7.59
C ALA A 240 2.70 -16.06 -8.66
N GLY A 241 3.46 -15.39 -9.54
CA GLY A 241 2.94 -14.56 -10.62
C GLY A 241 2.48 -13.18 -10.18
N VAL A 242 3.05 -12.65 -9.10
CA VAL A 242 2.84 -11.27 -8.65
C VAL A 242 3.40 -10.31 -9.70
N SER A 243 2.54 -9.40 -10.17
CA SER A 243 2.88 -8.43 -11.24
C SER A 243 3.57 -7.19 -10.67
N SER A 244 3.17 -6.74 -9.47
CA SER A 244 3.67 -5.52 -8.85
C SER A 244 3.90 -5.70 -7.34
N LEU A 245 5.08 -5.29 -6.89
CA LEU A 245 5.48 -5.29 -5.48
C LEU A 245 5.43 -3.86 -4.93
N LYS A 246 4.53 -3.62 -3.98
CA LYS A 246 4.27 -2.30 -3.42
C LYS A 246 5.01 -2.06 -2.11
N ILE A 247 5.71 -0.94 -2.03
CA ILE A 247 6.33 -0.45 -0.80
C ILE A 247 5.38 0.50 -0.09
N GLU A 248 5.07 0.26 1.18
CA GLU A 248 4.34 1.22 2.03
C GLU A 248 5.32 2.23 2.64
N GLY A 249 4.95 3.50 2.69
CA GLY A 249 5.83 4.50 3.29
C GLY A 249 5.58 5.94 2.83
N ARG A 250 4.38 6.27 2.36
CA ARG A 250 4.07 7.63 1.86
C ARG A 250 4.37 8.74 2.88
N MET A 251 4.23 8.43 4.18
CA MET A 251 4.54 9.34 5.30
C MET A 251 6.00 9.28 5.77
N LYS A 252 6.77 8.31 5.28
CA LYS A 252 8.17 8.10 5.66
C LYS A 252 9.10 9.16 5.05
N SER A 253 10.36 9.21 5.51
CA SER A 253 11.37 10.15 5.03
C SER A 253 11.81 9.85 3.60
N VAL A 254 12.46 10.81 2.95
CA VAL A 254 13.11 10.65 1.64
C VAL A 254 14.15 9.53 1.69
N TYR A 255 14.97 9.50 2.76
CA TYR A 255 15.97 8.45 2.96
C TYR A 255 15.34 7.05 3.03
N TYR A 256 14.23 6.89 3.75
CA TYR A 256 13.50 5.62 3.80
C TYR A 256 13.10 5.15 2.40
N VAL A 257 12.50 6.04 1.61
CA VAL A 257 12.04 5.69 0.25
C VAL A 257 13.23 5.27 -0.61
N ALA A 258 14.32 6.04 -0.61
CA ALA A 258 15.52 5.75 -1.39
C ALA A 258 16.17 4.41 -1.00
N ALA A 259 16.38 4.16 0.29
CA ALA A 259 17.05 2.96 0.78
C ALA A 259 16.21 1.70 0.52
N VAL A 260 14.92 1.74 0.83
CA VAL A 260 14.03 0.58 0.63
C VAL A 260 13.89 0.26 -0.86
N VAL A 261 13.62 1.27 -1.70
CA VAL A 261 13.50 1.05 -3.15
C VAL A 261 14.80 0.49 -3.74
N ALA A 262 15.96 1.03 -3.37
CA ALA A 262 17.25 0.54 -3.84
C ALA A 262 17.52 -0.92 -3.46
N ALA A 263 17.20 -1.31 -2.21
CA ALA A 263 17.38 -2.68 -1.74
C ALA A 263 16.49 -3.67 -2.50
N TYR A 264 15.20 -3.35 -2.66
CA TYR A 264 14.25 -4.19 -3.39
C TYR A 264 14.55 -4.24 -4.90
N ARG A 265 14.97 -3.13 -5.51
CA ARG A 265 15.38 -3.11 -6.93
C ARG A 265 16.55 -4.06 -7.16
N LYS A 266 17.60 -3.94 -6.35
CA LYS A 266 18.76 -4.84 -6.43
C LYS A 266 18.38 -6.31 -6.23
N ALA A 267 17.49 -6.61 -5.29
CA ALA A 267 17.04 -7.98 -5.04
C ALA A 267 16.24 -8.53 -6.24
N ILE A 268 15.32 -7.76 -6.81
CA ILE A 268 14.53 -8.16 -7.99
C ILE A 268 15.45 -8.39 -9.18
N ASP A 269 16.37 -7.47 -9.48
CA ASP A 269 17.30 -7.58 -10.62
C ASP A 269 18.23 -8.78 -10.44
N SER A 270 18.81 -8.94 -9.24
CA SER A 270 19.66 -10.08 -8.93
C SER A 270 18.95 -11.43 -9.09
N TYR A 271 17.66 -11.50 -8.74
CA TYR A 271 16.90 -12.74 -8.98
C TYR A 271 16.68 -13.01 -10.47
N TYR A 272 16.42 -11.99 -11.28
CA TYR A 272 16.31 -12.17 -12.74
C TYR A 272 17.63 -12.56 -13.40
N GLU A 273 18.76 -12.12 -12.85
CA GLU A 273 20.09 -12.47 -13.35
C GLU A 273 20.54 -13.87 -12.91
N LEU A 274 20.34 -14.22 -11.63
CA LEU A 274 20.91 -15.43 -11.00
C LEU A 274 19.95 -16.62 -10.91
N GLY A 275 18.64 -16.36 -11.05
CA GLY A 275 17.62 -17.41 -10.96
C GLY A 275 17.71 -18.23 -9.68
N ALA A 276 17.94 -19.53 -9.80
CA ALA A 276 18.04 -20.45 -8.66
C ALA A 276 19.25 -20.20 -7.73
N ALA A 277 20.28 -19.48 -8.20
CA ALA A 277 21.44 -19.10 -7.40
C ALA A 277 21.24 -17.81 -6.61
N PHE A 278 20.06 -17.19 -6.67
CA PHE A 278 19.74 -15.97 -5.92
C PHE A 278 19.83 -16.20 -4.41
N SER A 279 20.45 -15.23 -3.74
CA SER A 279 20.38 -15.08 -2.28
C SER A 279 20.36 -13.61 -1.91
N VAL A 280 19.66 -13.28 -0.85
CA VAL A 280 19.63 -11.91 -0.33
C VAL A 280 21.00 -11.59 0.29
N ARG A 281 21.61 -10.52 -0.17
CA ARG A 281 22.90 -10.09 0.36
C ARG A 281 22.73 -9.44 1.74
N PRO A 282 23.66 -9.69 2.69
CA PRO A 282 23.59 -9.08 4.02
C PRO A 282 23.46 -7.57 4.00
N GLU A 283 24.16 -6.90 3.08
CA GLU A 283 24.16 -5.44 2.97
C GLU A 283 22.77 -4.87 2.64
N TRP A 284 21.94 -5.61 1.92
CA TRP A 284 20.56 -5.17 1.62
C TRP A 284 19.68 -5.21 2.87
N ARG A 285 19.85 -6.22 3.72
CA ARG A 285 19.15 -6.31 5.01
C ARG A 285 19.60 -5.22 5.97
N GLU A 286 20.90 -5.01 6.09
CA GLU A 286 21.48 -3.93 6.91
C GLU A 286 20.93 -2.55 6.50
N GLU A 287 20.77 -2.28 5.20
CA GLU A 287 20.15 -1.02 4.74
C GLU A 287 18.69 -0.92 5.14
N LEU A 288 17.93 -2.01 5.10
CA LEU A 288 16.53 -2.03 5.54
C LEU A 288 16.40 -1.89 7.06
N GLU A 289 17.37 -2.35 7.84
CA GLU A 289 17.40 -2.21 9.31
C GLU A 289 17.77 -0.79 9.75
N LYS A 290 18.54 -0.04 8.94
CA LYS A 290 18.91 1.35 9.25
C LYS A 290 17.77 2.34 9.09
N VAL A 291 16.74 2.01 8.33
CA VAL A 291 15.59 2.89 8.15
C VAL A 291 14.62 2.78 9.31
N SER A 292 13.86 3.85 9.57
CA SER A 292 12.86 3.88 10.64
C SER A 292 11.77 2.83 10.39
N HIS A 293 11.74 1.78 11.21
CA HIS A 293 10.73 0.72 11.21
C HIS A 293 10.29 0.37 12.64
N LEU A 294 9.15 -0.32 12.77
CA LEU A 294 8.82 -1.16 13.91
C LEU A 294 9.63 -2.46 13.79
N SER A 295 9.50 -3.45 14.65
CA SER A 295 10.16 -4.73 14.36
C SER A 295 9.69 -5.29 13.02
N LEU A 296 10.61 -5.89 12.24
CA LEU A 296 10.29 -6.48 10.94
C LEU A 296 9.63 -7.84 11.10
N ILE A 297 8.68 -8.17 10.21
CA ILE A 297 8.01 -9.45 10.13
C ILE A 297 8.06 -9.98 8.69
N HIS A 298 8.31 -11.27 8.54
CA HIS A 298 8.21 -12.00 7.28
C HIS A 298 6.91 -12.79 7.28
N ILE A 299 6.07 -12.61 6.25
CA ILE A 299 4.82 -13.35 6.11
C ILE A 299 5.10 -14.57 5.22
N SER A 300 5.37 -15.70 5.82
CA SER A 300 5.41 -17.00 5.13
C SER A 300 4.10 -17.78 5.32
N GLU A 301 3.41 -17.53 6.42
CA GLU A 301 2.15 -18.17 6.80
C GLU A 301 1.10 -17.10 7.10
N PRO A 302 -0.21 -17.36 6.89
CA PRO A 302 -1.27 -16.47 7.34
C PRO A 302 -1.25 -16.39 8.87
N THR A 303 -1.19 -15.18 9.39
CA THR A 303 -1.30 -14.92 10.83
C THR A 303 -2.72 -15.04 11.30
#